data_c4f6918c3679cd9d79ca2049153a3ac9
#
_entry.id   c4f6918c3679cd9d79ca2049153a3ac9
#
_cell.length_a   1.000
_cell.length_b   1.000
_cell.length_c   1.000
_cell.angle_alpha   90.00
_cell.angle_beta   90.00
_cell.angle_gamma   90.00
#
_symmetry.space_group_name_H-M   'P 1'
#
loop_
_entity.id
_entity.type
_entity.pdbx_description
1 polymer ?
#
loop_
_entity_poly.entity_id
_entity_poly.type
_entity_poly.pdbx_seq_one_letter_code
_entity_poly.pdbx_strand_id
1 'polypeptide(L)'
;EMNYQMVQQAPESATTTETAFKYFEAAKVAMIIAKYLNLLGFHARSHVDGNYRVMCVPVAVDAGLGELSRMGLLIHPEFGPRVRLAVVTTDAPLKQDKPIAFGVQHFCSICRKCAQLCPSGAIDAGEKKIYNGVEKWQSSQEKCYRFWRLQGTDCSVCVKVCPYSYPDLLLHNMIRWLTRRNNLSRIAAFKGDEFFYGKDRSGHLPPPRWHKSSG
;
A
#
# COMPACT_ATOMS: atom_id res chain seq x y z
N GLU A 1 -10.08 0.16 4.66
CA GLU A 1 -9.96 0.54 3.25
C GLU A 1 -10.00 2.05 3.10
N MET A 2 -9.18 2.61 2.19
CA MET A 2 -9.22 4.01 1.79
C MET A 2 -10.20 4.21 0.63
N ASN A 3 -10.89 5.33 0.64
CA ASN A 3 -11.81 5.70 -0.43
C ASN A 3 -11.04 5.87 -1.76
N TYR A 4 -11.53 5.21 -2.82
CA TYR A 4 -10.89 5.23 -4.13
C TYR A 4 -10.80 6.64 -4.72
N GLN A 5 -11.90 7.42 -4.66
CA GLN A 5 -11.93 8.77 -5.25
C GLN A 5 -10.97 9.72 -4.55
N MET A 6 -10.82 9.60 -3.22
CA MET A 6 -9.87 10.40 -2.46
C MET A 6 -8.43 10.03 -2.81
N VAL A 7 -8.13 8.74 -2.99
CA VAL A 7 -6.79 8.28 -3.43
C VAL A 7 -6.48 8.72 -4.85
N GLN A 8 -7.47 8.83 -5.74
CA GLN A 8 -7.25 9.33 -7.10
C GLN A 8 -6.85 10.81 -7.17
N GLN A 9 -7.04 11.56 -6.10
CA GLN A 9 -6.58 12.94 -5.97
C GLN A 9 -5.12 13.08 -5.51
N ALA A 10 -4.42 11.94 -5.27
CA ALA A 10 -3.01 11.99 -4.93
C ALA A 10 -2.19 12.77 -5.98
N PRO A 11 -1.27 13.65 -5.56
CA PRO A 11 -0.77 13.91 -4.21
C PRO A 11 -1.48 15.06 -3.45
N GLU A 12 -2.70 15.38 -3.76
CA GLU A 12 -3.45 16.48 -3.16
C GLU A 12 -3.86 16.19 -1.68
N SER A 13 -4.25 17.25 -0.96
CA SER A 13 -4.62 17.19 0.46
C SER A 13 -5.77 16.22 0.77
N ALA A 14 -6.67 15.99 -0.20
CA ALA A 14 -7.75 15.02 -0.05
C ALA A 14 -7.24 13.61 0.30
N THR A 15 -6.16 13.16 -0.36
CA THR A 15 -5.55 11.86 -0.07
C THR A 15 -4.92 11.84 1.33
N THR A 16 -4.28 12.94 1.74
CA THR A 16 -3.70 13.06 3.09
C THR A 16 -4.78 13.00 4.17
N THR A 17 -5.90 13.70 3.96
CA THR A 17 -7.06 13.68 4.87
C THR A 17 -7.61 12.25 5.00
N GLU A 18 -7.80 11.56 3.88
CA GLU A 18 -8.24 10.16 3.87
C GLU A 18 -7.25 9.24 4.59
N THR A 19 -5.96 9.42 4.36
CA THR A 19 -4.89 8.67 5.03
C THR A 19 -4.98 8.84 6.55
N ALA A 20 -5.04 10.08 7.03
CA ALA A 20 -5.13 10.39 8.46
C ALA A 20 -6.40 9.79 9.09
N PHE A 21 -7.54 9.94 8.41
CA PHE A 21 -8.80 9.38 8.87
C PHE A 21 -8.74 7.85 8.99
N LYS A 22 -8.17 7.16 8.00
CA LYS A 22 -8.06 5.69 8.03
C LYS A 22 -7.04 5.18 9.05
N TYR A 23 -5.98 5.94 9.35
CA TYR A 23 -5.12 5.62 10.48
C TYR A 23 -5.85 5.75 11.80
N PHE A 24 -6.67 6.79 11.98
CA PHE A 24 -7.50 6.95 13.16
C PHE A 24 -8.51 5.79 13.33
N GLU A 25 -9.21 5.40 12.25
CA GLU A 25 -10.12 4.25 12.27
C GLU A 25 -9.40 2.95 12.64
N ALA A 26 -8.26 2.67 12.03
CA ALA A 26 -7.46 1.48 12.33
C ALA A 26 -6.98 1.47 13.79
N ALA A 27 -6.54 2.63 14.30
CA ALA A 27 -6.13 2.79 15.69
C ALA A 27 -7.29 2.50 16.66
N LYS A 28 -8.47 3.07 16.40
CA LYS A 28 -9.67 2.83 17.21
C LYS A 28 -10.01 1.34 17.31
N VAL A 29 -10.01 0.63 16.18
CA VAL A 29 -10.29 -0.81 16.16
C VAL A 29 -9.25 -1.60 16.93
N ALA A 30 -7.95 -1.34 16.72
CA ALA A 30 -6.86 -2.03 17.42
C ALA A 30 -6.91 -1.78 18.94
N MET A 31 -7.22 -0.56 19.37
CA MET A 31 -7.36 -0.24 20.79
C MET A 31 -8.55 -0.95 21.44
N ILE A 32 -9.69 -1.04 20.74
CA ILE A 32 -10.87 -1.76 21.24
C ILE A 32 -10.54 -3.26 21.40
N ILE A 33 -9.91 -3.87 20.39
CA ILE A 33 -9.52 -5.28 20.44
C ILE A 33 -8.53 -5.54 21.58
N ALA A 34 -7.48 -4.71 21.72
CA ALA A 34 -6.51 -4.85 22.79
C ALA A 34 -7.17 -4.69 24.17
N LYS A 35 -8.08 -3.74 24.34
CA LYS A 35 -8.83 -3.56 25.57
C LYS A 35 -9.71 -4.76 25.88
N TYR A 36 -10.39 -5.30 24.89
CA TYR A 36 -11.23 -6.49 25.04
C TYR A 36 -10.42 -7.71 25.49
N LEU A 37 -9.28 -7.97 24.85
CA LEU A 37 -8.38 -9.07 25.25
C LEU A 37 -7.85 -8.91 26.67
N ASN A 38 -7.49 -7.67 27.07
CA ASN A 38 -7.06 -7.42 28.44
C ASN A 38 -8.20 -7.63 29.46
N LEU A 39 -9.45 -7.35 29.11
CA LEU A 39 -10.60 -7.64 29.98
C LEU A 39 -10.87 -9.14 30.13
N LEU A 40 -10.49 -9.92 29.13
CA LEU A 40 -10.54 -11.39 29.19
C LEU A 40 -9.37 -12.00 30.00
N GLY A 41 -8.45 -11.20 30.50
CA GLY A 41 -7.29 -11.63 31.31
C GLY A 41 -6.02 -11.91 30.52
N PHE A 42 -5.99 -11.66 29.20
CA PHE A 42 -4.79 -11.78 28.38
C PHE A 42 -4.01 -10.47 28.36
N HIS A 43 -2.69 -10.53 28.15
CA HIS A 43 -1.91 -9.34 27.86
C HIS A 43 -2.08 -8.97 26.38
N ALA A 44 -2.50 -7.76 26.11
CA ALA A 44 -2.66 -7.28 24.74
C ALA A 44 -2.23 -5.81 24.59
N ARG A 45 -1.57 -5.50 23.47
CA ARG A 45 -1.11 -4.18 23.13
C ARG A 45 -1.48 -3.83 21.69
N SER A 46 -2.09 -2.65 21.49
CA SER A 46 -2.30 -2.08 20.17
C SER A 46 -1.04 -1.39 19.64
N HIS A 47 -0.74 -1.59 18.36
CA HIS A 47 0.31 -0.93 17.60
C HIS A 47 -0.36 -0.10 16.51
N VAL A 48 -0.27 1.21 16.66
CA VAL A 48 -0.95 2.19 15.82
C VAL A 48 0.05 3.19 15.27
N ASP A 49 -0.36 4.00 14.31
CA ASP A 49 0.52 5.01 13.72
C ASP A 49 1.17 5.89 14.79
N GLY A 50 2.47 6.13 14.66
CA GLY A 50 3.29 6.83 15.66
C GLY A 50 3.67 6.00 16.89
N ASN A 51 3.14 4.79 17.09
CA ASN A 51 3.46 3.95 18.27
C ASN A 51 3.63 2.45 17.91
N TYR A 52 4.27 2.17 16.79
CA TYR A 52 4.59 0.80 16.39
C TYR A 52 5.79 0.24 17.15
N ARG A 53 5.68 -1.05 17.55
CA ARG A 53 6.79 -1.88 18.03
C ARG A 53 7.02 -3.09 17.13
N VAL A 54 6.17 -3.25 16.13
CA VAL A 54 6.23 -4.31 15.11
C VAL A 54 6.04 -3.68 13.74
N MET A 55 6.58 -4.30 12.71
CA MET A 55 6.38 -3.87 11.32
C MET A 55 5.06 -4.43 10.81
N CYS A 56 4.05 -3.57 10.56
CA CYS A 56 2.71 -4.00 10.23
C CYS A 56 2.60 -4.78 8.91
N VAL A 57 3.36 -4.39 7.87
CA VAL A 57 3.26 -5.04 6.55
C VAL A 57 3.73 -6.50 6.57
N PRO A 58 4.90 -6.86 7.11
CA PRO A 58 5.30 -8.26 7.25
C PRO A 58 4.29 -9.09 8.06
N VAL A 59 3.83 -8.57 9.20
CA VAL A 59 2.82 -9.25 10.03
C VAL A 59 1.53 -9.50 9.25
N ALA A 60 1.07 -8.52 8.47
CA ALA A 60 -0.13 -8.67 7.64
C ALA A 60 0.04 -9.70 6.50
N VAL A 61 1.25 -9.80 5.92
CA VAL A 61 1.59 -10.84 4.93
C VAL A 61 1.56 -12.22 5.58
N ASP A 62 2.20 -12.38 6.73
CA ASP A 62 2.24 -13.64 7.48
C ASP A 62 0.84 -14.07 7.94
N ALA A 63 -0.03 -13.09 8.28
CA ALA A 63 -1.42 -13.32 8.62
C ALA A 63 -2.34 -13.57 7.41
N GLY A 64 -1.80 -13.68 6.19
CA GLY A 64 -2.59 -13.99 4.99
C GLY A 64 -3.51 -12.86 4.51
N LEU A 65 -3.28 -11.61 4.92
CA LEU A 65 -4.09 -10.47 4.47
C LEU A 65 -3.73 -9.98 3.05
N GLY A 66 -2.62 -10.44 2.50
CA GLY A 66 -2.18 -10.05 1.16
C GLY A 66 -0.73 -10.40 0.87
N GLU A 67 -0.21 -9.87 -0.22
CA GLU A 67 1.19 -10.01 -0.63
C GLU A 67 1.96 -8.69 -0.56
N LEU A 68 3.27 -8.77 -0.34
CA LEU A 68 4.17 -7.62 -0.42
C LEU A 68 4.33 -7.15 -1.86
N SER A 69 4.18 -5.85 -2.11
CA SER A 69 4.36 -5.24 -3.43
C SER A 69 5.76 -4.65 -3.64
N ARG A 70 6.04 -4.23 -4.89
CA ARG A 70 7.26 -3.48 -5.25
C ARG A 70 7.43 -2.20 -4.45
N MET A 71 6.35 -1.51 -4.14
CA MET A 71 6.39 -0.26 -3.35
C MET A 71 6.56 -0.46 -1.84
N GLY A 72 6.70 -1.73 -1.38
CA GLY A 72 6.87 -2.04 0.03
C GLY A 72 5.57 -2.03 0.86
N LEU A 73 4.41 -1.89 0.21
CA LEU A 73 3.09 -1.92 0.85
C LEU A 73 2.42 -3.28 0.63
N LEU A 74 1.47 -3.62 1.49
CA LEU A 74 0.57 -4.77 1.32
C LEU A 74 -0.34 -4.53 0.12
N ILE A 75 -0.54 -5.54 -0.71
CA ILE A 75 -1.66 -5.62 -1.66
C ILE A 75 -2.68 -6.60 -1.09
N HIS A 76 -3.82 -6.08 -0.67
CA HIS A 76 -4.97 -6.90 -0.28
C HIS A 76 -5.69 -7.44 -1.52
N PRO A 77 -6.22 -8.68 -1.51
CA PRO A 77 -6.85 -9.27 -2.69
C PRO A 77 -8.04 -8.49 -3.27
N GLU A 78 -8.75 -7.75 -2.42
CA GLU A 78 -9.94 -6.97 -2.76
C GLU A 78 -9.63 -5.47 -2.86
N PHE A 79 -8.98 -4.90 -1.85
CA PHE A 79 -8.77 -3.45 -1.73
C PHE A 79 -7.45 -2.97 -2.32
N GLY A 80 -6.59 -3.90 -2.78
CA GLY A 80 -5.26 -3.56 -3.28
C GLY A 80 -4.41 -2.87 -2.22
N PRO A 81 -3.65 -1.83 -2.58
CA PRO A 81 -2.81 -1.08 -1.63
C PRO A 81 -3.58 -0.02 -0.84
N ARG A 82 -4.91 0.13 -1.05
CA ARG A 82 -5.74 1.14 -0.40
C ARG A 82 -6.16 0.73 1.02
N VAL A 83 -5.21 0.25 1.81
CA VAL A 83 -5.42 -0.18 3.20
C VAL A 83 -4.51 0.56 4.15
N ARG A 84 -4.98 0.76 5.38
CA ARG A 84 -4.16 1.17 6.52
C ARG A 84 -4.22 0.06 7.57
N LEU A 85 -3.06 -0.24 8.13
CA LEU A 85 -2.87 -1.38 9.01
C LEU A 85 -2.66 -0.90 10.44
N ALA A 86 -3.23 -1.64 11.38
CA ALA A 86 -2.86 -1.64 12.78
C ALA A 86 -2.71 -3.08 13.25
N VAL A 87 -1.95 -3.31 14.30
CA VAL A 87 -1.65 -4.64 14.82
C VAL A 87 -1.96 -4.69 16.31
N VAL A 88 -2.45 -5.81 16.78
CA VAL A 88 -2.55 -6.13 18.21
C VAL A 88 -1.64 -7.31 18.48
N THR A 89 -0.70 -7.15 19.40
CA THR A 89 0.07 -8.28 19.96
C THR A 89 -0.58 -8.76 21.24
N THR A 90 -0.63 -10.09 21.45
CA THR A 90 -1.26 -10.70 22.61
C THR A 90 -0.64 -12.06 22.90
N ASP A 91 -0.80 -12.53 24.13
CA ASP A 91 -0.51 -13.90 24.57
C ASP A 91 -1.75 -14.81 24.54
N ALA A 92 -2.88 -14.30 24.05
CA ALA A 92 -4.08 -15.12 23.85
C ALA A 92 -3.81 -16.28 22.85
N PRO A 93 -4.33 -17.48 23.10
CA PRO A 93 -4.16 -18.65 22.24
C PRO A 93 -4.98 -18.51 20.94
N LEU A 94 -4.47 -17.75 19.98
CA LEU A 94 -5.12 -17.53 18.69
C LEU A 94 -4.67 -18.58 17.67
N LYS A 95 -5.59 -19.01 16.82
CA LYS A 95 -5.27 -19.83 15.65
C LYS A 95 -4.54 -18.96 14.62
N GLN A 96 -3.39 -19.45 14.17
CA GLN A 96 -2.60 -18.77 13.14
C GLN A 96 -3.16 -19.04 11.74
N ASP A 97 -3.30 -17.99 10.94
CA ASP A 97 -3.54 -18.10 9.52
C ASP A 97 -2.22 -18.33 8.76
N LYS A 98 -2.33 -18.61 7.46
CA LYS A 98 -1.16 -18.84 6.59
C LYS A 98 -1.03 -17.73 5.57
N PRO A 99 0.21 -17.37 5.19
CA PRO A 99 0.44 -16.46 4.06
C PRO A 99 -0.29 -16.91 2.80
N ILE A 100 -0.79 -15.96 2.02
CA ILE A 100 -1.43 -16.22 0.72
C ILE A 100 -0.55 -15.71 -0.41
N ALA A 101 -0.64 -16.40 -1.57
CA ALA A 101 0.01 -15.97 -2.80
C ALA A 101 -1.03 -15.96 -3.91
N PHE A 102 -1.23 -14.80 -4.53
CA PHE A 102 -2.19 -14.63 -5.64
C PHE A 102 -1.59 -13.90 -6.84
N GLY A 103 -0.25 -13.86 -6.91
CA GLY A 103 0.50 -13.44 -8.09
C GLY A 103 0.95 -11.99 -8.12
N VAL A 104 0.85 -11.26 -7.03
CA VAL A 104 1.29 -9.85 -6.91
C VAL A 104 2.78 -9.73 -7.21
N GLN A 105 3.61 -10.61 -6.64
CA GLN A 105 5.06 -10.58 -6.84
C GLN A 105 5.45 -10.67 -8.33
N HIS A 106 4.82 -11.56 -9.08
CA HIS A 106 5.06 -11.70 -10.51
C HIS A 106 4.49 -10.53 -11.32
N PHE A 107 3.28 -10.06 -10.97
CA PHE A 107 2.70 -8.89 -11.63
C PHE A 107 3.54 -7.64 -11.41
N CYS A 108 4.05 -7.41 -10.20
CA CYS A 108 4.91 -6.28 -9.86
C CYS A 108 6.25 -6.30 -10.62
N SER A 109 6.79 -7.48 -10.96
CA SER A 109 8.01 -7.57 -11.78
C SER A 109 7.79 -7.07 -13.21
N ILE A 110 6.57 -7.24 -13.75
CA ILE A 110 6.18 -6.80 -15.09
C ILE A 110 5.75 -5.32 -15.09
N CYS A 111 4.85 -4.93 -14.18
CA CYS A 111 4.13 -3.65 -14.19
C CYS A 111 5.04 -2.44 -13.98
N ARG A 112 5.80 -2.38 -12.90
CA ARG A 112 6.75 -1.30 -12.52
C ARG A 112 6.17 0.13 -12.45
N LYS A 113 4.87 0.37 -12.67
CA LYS A 113 4.24 1.72 -12.72
C LYS A 113 4.55 2.55 -11.48
N CYS A 114 4.45 1.96 -10.29
CA CYS A 114 4.73 2.68 -9.04
C CYS A 114 6.19 3.17 -8.92
N ALA A 115 7.14 2.48 -9.54
CA ALA A 115 8.54 2.92 -9.58
C ALA A 115 8.78 3.96 -10.66
N GLN A 116 8.22 3.76 -11.86
CA GLN A 116 8.38 4.68 -13.00
C GLN A 116 7.73 6.04 -12.75
N LEU A 117 6.59 6.05 -12.06
CA LEU A 117 5.81 7.26 -11.78
C LEU A 117 6.05 7.82 -10.36
N CYS A 118 7.03 7.29 -9.62
CA CYS A 118 7.39 7.79 -8.30
C CYS A 118 8.07 9.17 -8.41
N PRO A 119 7.45 10.25 -7.94
CA PRO A 119 8.00 11.59 -8.13
C PRO A 119 9.31 11.83 -7.37
N SER A 120 9.55 11.05 -6.31
CA SER A 120 10.80 11.12 -5.53
C SER A 120 11.88 10.13 -6.00
N GLY A 121 11.55 9.24 -6.95
CA GLY A 121 12.44 8.13 -7.32
C GLY A 121 12.78 7.20 -6.14
N ALA A 122 11.89 7.10 -5.16
CA ALA A 122 12.12 6.31 -3.95
C ALA A 122 11.96 4.81 -4.17
N ILE A 123 11.16 4.39 -5.16
CA ILE A 123 10.84 2.97 -5.40
C ILE A 123 11.77 2.43 -6.49
N ASP A 124 12.50 1.35 -6.16
CA ASP A 124 13.43 0.72 -7.10
C ASP A 124 12.69 0.06 -8.29
N ALA A 125 13.09 0.41 -9.51
CA ALA A 125 12.57 -0.18 -10.75
C ALA A 125 13.31 -1.47 -11.14
N GLY A 126 14.44 -1.78 -10.49
CA GLY A 126 15.29 -2.94 -10.77
C GLY A 126 14.74 -4.26 -10.25
N GLU A 127 15.63 -5.24 -10.16
CA GLU A 127 15.30 -6.57 -9.64
C GLU A 127 15.28 -6.59 -8.11
N LYS A 128 14.67 -7.63 -7.54
CA LYS A 128 14.68 -7.85 -6.09
C LYS A 128 16.09 -8.10 -5.59
N LYS A 129 16.34 -7.74 -4.35
CA LYS A 129 17.59 -8.00 -3.63
C LYS A 129 17.26 -8.54 -2.25
N ILE A 130 18.23 -9.23 -1.64
CA ILE A 130 18.10 -9.73 -0.27
C ILE A 130 18.41 -8.58 0.69
N TYR A 131 17.43 -8.24 1.54
CA TYR A 131 17.57 -7.26 2.62
C TYR A 131 17.13 -7.90 3.94
N ASN A 132 18.06 -8.02 4.88
CA ASN A 132 17.83 -8.68 6.17
C ASN A 132 17.18 -10.07 6.02
N GLY A 133 17.70 -10.87 5.07
CA GLY A 133 17.21 -12.23 4.80
C GLY A 133 15.92 -12.33 3.97
N VAL A 134 15.33 -11.21 3.56
CA VAL A 134 14.10 -11.19 2.76
C VAL A 134 14.38 -10.70 1.33
N GLU A 135 13.97 -11.47 0.34
CA GLU A 135 14.05 -11.09 -1.07
C GLU A 135 12.89 -10.12 -1.42
N LYS A 136 13.22 -8.86 -1.67
CA LYS A 136 12.25 -7.81 -1.97
C LYS A 136 12.84 -6.68 -2.81
N TRP A 137 11.98 -5.85 -3.39
CA TRP A 137 12.40 -4.56 -3.94
C TRP A 137 12.63 -3.57 -2.80
N GLN A 138 13.64 -2.76 -2.96
CA GLN A 138 13.95 -1.72 -1.98
C GLN A 138 13.21 -0.43 -2.31
N SER A 139 12.70 0.24 -1.29
CA SER A 139 12.25 1.62 -1.36
C SER A 139 13.02 2.48 -0.38
N SER A 140 13.49 3.65 -0.85
CA SER A 140 14.17 4.63 -0.01
C SER A 140 13.15 5.47 0.75
N GLN A 141 12.94 5.14 2.02
CA GLN A 141 12.02 5.89 2.88
C GLN A 141 12.45 7.36 3.04
N GLU A 142 13.75 7.62 3.05
CA GLU A 142 14.29 8.98 3.13
C GLU A 142 13.90 9.83 1.93
N LYS A 143 14.08 9.34 0.69
CA LYS A 143 13.67 10.05 -0.53
C LYS A 143 12.17 10.30 -0.53
N CYS A 144 11.37 9.30 -0.13
CA CYS A 144 9.92 9.41 -0.03
C CYS A 144 9.52 10.49 0.97
N TYR A 145 10.07 10.45 2.18
CA TYR A 145 9.76 11.40 3.24
C TYR A 145 10.21 12.83 2.92
N ARG A 146 11.37 13.02 2.30
CA ARG A 146 11.82 14.34 1.81
C ARG A 146 10.82 14.94 0.85
N PHE A 147 10.28 14.13 -0.08
CA PHE A 147 9.27 14.57 -1.03
C PHE A 147 7.97 14.97 -0.32
N TRP A 148 7.49 14.21 0.66
CA TRP A 148 6.33 14.57 1.47
C TRP A 148 6.48 15.94 2.12
N ARG A 149 7.64 16.21 2.72
CA ARG A 149 7.93 17.50 3.33
C ARG A 149 7.90 18.66 2.34
N LEU A 150 8.38 18.43 1.13
CA LEU A 150 8.38 19.45 0.06
C LEU A 150 6.96 19.72 -0.45
N GLN A 151 6.15 18.69 -0.60
CA GLN A 151 4.77 18.80 -1.08
C GLN A 151 3.79 19.25 0.02
N GLY A 152 4.10 19.00 1.28
CA GLY A 152 3.19 19.22 2.39
C GLY A 152 2.02 18.21 2.44
N THR A 153 2.17 17.06 1.75
CA THR A 153 1.20 15.96 1.71
C THR A 153 1.91 14.61 1.83
N ASP A 154 1.18 13.53 2.07
CA ASP A 154 1.71 12.16 2.09
C ASP A 154 1.94 11.55 0.70
N CYS A 155 1.83 12.30 -0.36
CA CYS A 155 2.01 11.95 -1.77
C CYS A 155 1.07 10.85 -2.28
N SER A 156 1.20 9.61 -1.83
CA SER A 156 0.40 8.42 -2.20
C SER A 156 0.25 8.13 -3.72
N VAL A 157 1.05 8.74 -4.60
CA VAL A 157 1.02 8.53 -6.07
C VAL A 157 1.22 7.05 -6.41
N CYS A 158 2.11 6.35 -5.71
CA CYS A 158 2.34 4.92 -5.91
C CYS A 158 1.09 4.05 -5.65
N VAL A 159 0.24 4.47 -4.69
CA VAL A 159 -1.05 3.83 -4.42
C VAL A 159 -2.05 4.14 -5.53
N LYS A 160 -2.14 5.41 -5.96
CA LYS A 160 -3.02 5.87 -7.04
C LYS A 160 -2.79 5.14 -8.36
N VAL A 161 -1.52 5.00 -8.78
CA VAL A 161 -1.17 4.45 -10.10
C VAL A 161 -1.18 2.92 -10.13
N CYS A 162 -1.33 2.26 -8.98
CA CYS A 162 -1.33 0.81 -8.89
C CYS A 162 -2.58 0.20 -9.51
N PRO A 163 -2.47 -0.75 -10.46
CA PRO A 163 -3.64 -1.42 -11.05
C PRO A 163 -4.53 -2.15 -10.03
N TYR A 164 -3.97 -2.58 -8.90
CA TYR A 164 -4.75 -3.17 -7.81
C TYR A 164 -5.57 -2.15 -6.99
N SER A 165 -5.35 -0.84 -7.19
CA SER A 165 -6.10 0.22 -6.50
C SER A 165 -7.51 0.45 -7.03
N TYR A 166 -7.86 -0.11 -8.18
CA TYR A 166 -9.18 0.10 -8.76
C TYR A 166 -10.31 -0.36 -7.84
N PRO A 167 -11.50 0.27 -7.96
CA PRO A 167 -12.65 -0.11 -7.15
C PRO A 167 -13.15 -1.50 -7.52
N ASP A 168 -14.00 -2.05 -6.66
CA ASP A 168 -14.65 -3.34 -6.85
C ASP A 168 -15.73 -3.24 -7.94
N LEU A 169 -15.31 -3.45 -9.19
CA LEU A 169 -16.17 -3.54 -10.37
C LEU A 169 -15.88 -4.85 -11.13
N LEU A 170 -16.87 -5.40 -11.80
CA LEU A 170 -16.77 -6.68 -12.52
C LEU A 170 -15.54 -6.74 -13.42
N LEU A 171 -15.28 -5.69 -14.21
CA LEU A 171 -14.11 -5.61 -15.10
C LEU A 171 -12.79 -5.69 -14.32
N HIS A 172 -12.68 -4.92 -13.23
CA HIS A 172 -11.45 -4.90 -12.42
C HIS A 172 -11.23 -6.23 -11.69
N ASN A 173 -12.31 -6.87 -11.23
CA ASN A 173 -12.25 -8.19 -10.62
C ASN A 173 -11.83 -9.27 -11.62
N MET A 174 -12.30 -9.19 -12.84
CA MET A 174 -11.85 -10.06 -13.93
C MET A 174 -10.36 -9.87 -14.19
N ILE A 175 -9.86 -8.63 -14.23
CA ILE A 175 -8.43 -8.34 -14.39
C ILE A 175 -7.63 -8.91 -13.21
N ARG A 176 -8.06 -8.68 -11.95
CA ARG A 176 -7.43 -9.26 -10.76
C ARG A 176 -7.41 -10.79 -10.80
N TRP A 177 -8.47 -11.40 -11.28
CA TRP A 177 -8.54 -12.84 -11.45
C TRP A 177 -7.57 -13.34 -12.54
N LEU A 178 -7.43 -12.63 -13.68
CA LEU A 178 -6.45 -12.93 -14.71
C LEU A 178 -5.02 -12.87 -14.19
N THR A 179 -4.69 -11.91 -13.33
CA THR A 179 -3.34 -11.78 -12.75
C THR A 179 -2.94 -12.98 -11.87
N ARG A 180 -3.90 -13.75 -11.36
CA ARG A 180 -3.67 -14.95 -10.54
C ARG A 180 -3.27 -16.18 -11.35
N ARG A 181 -3.51 -16.22 -12.67
CA ARG A 181 -3.37 -17.43 -13.48
C ARG A 181 -1.94 -17.69 -13.98
N ASN A 182 -1.51 -16.98 -15.00
CA ASN A 182 -0.23 -17.23 -15.66
C ASN A 182 0.42 -15.95 -16.20
N ASN A 183 1.66 -16.04 -16.72
CA ASN A 183 2.40 -14.89 -17.20
C ASN A 183 1.74 -14.18 -18.39
N LEU A 184 1.14 -14.93 -19.32
CA LEU A 184 0.44 -14.35 -20.47
C LEU A 184 -0.75 -13.50 -20.02
N SER A 185 -1.56 -14.02 -19.09
CA SER A 185 -2.69 -13.28 -18.50
C SER A 185 -2.24 -12.03 -17.76
N ARG A 186 -1.09 -12.06 -17.07
CA ARG A 186 -0.51 -10.88 -16.39
C ARG A 186 -0.05 -9.83 -17.37
N ILE A 187 0.60 -10.22 -18.47
CA ILE A 187 1.00 -9.30 -19.54
C ILE A 187 -0.25 -8.72 -20.20
N ALA A 188 -1.26 -9.51 -20.48
CA ALA A 188 -2.53 -9.03 -21.04
C ALA A 188 -3.23 -8.05 -20.10
N ALA A 189 -3.29 -8.35 -18.79
CA ALA A 189 -3.84 -7.45 -17.78
C ALA A 189 -3.08 -6.12 -17.70
N PHE A 190 -1.74 -6.16 -17.76
CA PHE A 190 -0.90 -4.96 -17.78
C PHE A 190 -1.10 -4.12 -19.04
N LYS A 191 -1.11 -4.75 -20.21
CA LYS A 191 -1.37 -4.07 -21.50
C LYS A 191 -2.79 -3.50 -21.58
N GLY A 192 -3.78 -4.23 -21.08
CA GLY A 192 -5.15 -3.75 -20.94
C GLY A 192 -5.24 -2.52 -20.03
N ASP A 193 -4.55 -2.54 -18.88
CA ASP A 193 -4.48 -1.37 -17.99
C ASP A 193 -3.85 -0.14 -18.69
N GLU A 194 -2.76 -0.32 -19.44
CA GLU A 194 -2.16 0.77 -20.22
C GLU A 194 -3.09 1.28 -21.33
N PHE A 195 -3.85 0.40 -21.98
CA PHE A 195 -4.76 0.77 -23.04
C PHE A 195 -5.97 1.56 -22.55
N PHE A 196 -6.61 1.11 -21.46
CA PHE A 196 -7.83 1.75 -20.93
C PHE A 196 -7.54 2.99 -20.07
N TYR A 197 -6.42 3.01 -19.35
CA TYR A 197 -6.14 4.03 -18.35
C TYR A 197 -4.88 4.85 -18.64
N GLY A 198 -4.17 4.53 -19.72
CA GLY A 198 -2.93 5.22 -20.09
C GLY A 198 -1.70 4.76 -19.30
N LYS A 199 -0.54 5.17 -19.78
CA LYS A 199 0.75 4.86 -19.16
C LYS A 199 1.03 5.73 -17.93
N ASP A 200 0.70 7.00 -18.00
CA ASP A 200 0.90 7.97 -16.93
C ASP A 200 -0.43 8.38 -16.29
N ARG A 201 -0.58 8.05 -15.03
CA ARG A 201 -1.72 8.39 -14.17
C ARG A 201 -1.29 9.20 -12.94
N SER A 202 -0.03 9.63 -12.88
CA SER A 202 0.47 10.42 -11.75
C SER A 202 -0.27 11.76 -11.62
N GLY A 203 -0.70 12.31 -12.73
CA GLY A 203 -1.27 13.66 -12.81
C GLY A 203 -0.19 14.74 -12.75
N HIS A 204 -0.57 15.99 -12.95
CA HIS A 204 0.34 17.12 -12.74
C HIS A 204 0.64 17.24 -11.24
N LEU A 205 1.92 17.05 -10.89
CA LEU A 205 2.40 17.36 -9.55
C LEU A 205 2.36 18.89 -9.42
N PRO A 206 1.61 19.44 -8.45
CA PRO A 206 1.67 20.87 -8.20
C PRO A 206 3.10 21.24 -7.80
N PRO A 207 3.60 22.42 -8.24
CA PRO A 207 4.91 22.88 -7.80
C PRO A 207 4.92 22.98 -6.27
N PRO A 208 6.06 22.67 -5.63
CA PRO A 208 6.18 22.77 -4.18
C PRO A 208 5.70 24.14 -3.68
N ARG A 209 4.93 24.17 -2.60
CA ARG A 209 4.29 25.40 -2.09
C ARG A 209 5.27 26.53 -1.77
N TRP A 210 6.54 26.19 -1.45
CA TRP A 210 7.60 27.19 -1.19
C TRP A 210 8.18 27.84 -2.45
N HIS A 211 7.86 27.35 -3.65
CA HIS A 211 8.31 27.97 -4.90
C HIS A 211 7.53 29.27 -5.24
N LYS A 212 6.51 29.62 -4.46
CA LYS A 212 5.69 30.82 -4.66
C LYS A 212 6.12 32.05 -3.85
N SER A 213 7.27 32.02 -3.19
CA SER A 213 7.70 33.11 -2.30
C SER A 213 8.93 33.88 -2.76
N SER A 214 9.05 34.12 -4.06
CA SER A 214 10.01 35.13 -4.58
C SER A 214 9.37 35.84 -5.74
N GLY A 215 8.48 36.74 -5.43
CA GLY A 215 7.91 37.78 -6.29
C GLY A 215 7.61 38.95 -5.41
#